data_e48f8b276a839994a68cd1052637ae06
#
_entry.id   e48f8b276a839994a68cd1052637ae06
#
_cell.length_a   1.000
_cell.length_b   1.000
_cell.length_c   1.000
_cell.angle_alpha   90.00
_cell.angle_beta   90.00
_cell.angle_gamma   90.00
#
_symmetry.space_group_name_H-M   'P 1'
#
loop_
_entity.id
_entity.type
_entity.pdbx_description
1 polymer ?
#
loop_
_entity_poly.entity_id
_entity_poly.type
_entity_poly.pdbx_seq_one_letter_code
_entity_poly.pdbx_strand_id
1 'polypeptide(L)'
;PISALDTPLVFHPDIVPDILHYFDTVFHREMPACNLRQAYLPQGCTVFRNPVGTAPGCAFTACGVTAVLLPGVPSECRYLAEHCLLPYLERLHGQVIRSHDLRIFGLTEPQVQELLNDLLHQEEDLTLAPYADTGEVSLHLSARAADDAACEARMAPLLAEVRRRLGSYLYGTDVSGLEETALRLCQARGLTLSAAESCTGGLIAKRLTDIPGASQTFLGGVVSYTNAVKQHVLGVPASLLETYGAEALWVYADGS
;
A
#
# COMPACT_ATOMS: atom_id res chain seq x y z
N PRO A 1 19.60 11.86 -21.49
CA PRO A 1 19.87 12.18 -20.08
C PRO A 1 21.27 11.73 -19.64
N ILE A 2 21.73 10.51 -20.02
CA ILE A 2 23.07 10.01 -19.63
C ILE A 2 24.18 10.84 -20.26
N SER A 3 23.97 11.31 -21.49
CA SER A 3 24.91 12.21 -22.17
C SER A 3 25.10 13.55 -21.46
N ALA A 4 24.12 13.99 -20.67
CA ALA A 4 24.23 15.23 -19.89
C ALA A 4 25.13 15.07 -18.65
N LEU A 5 25.42 13.84 -18.22
CA LEU A 5 26.31 13.52 -17.10
C LEU A 5 27.70 13.07 -17.56
N ASP A 6 27.97 13.16 -18.84
CA ASP A 6 29.26 12.80 -19.50
C ASP A 6 29.81 11.41 -19.07
N THR A 7 28.91 10.46 -18.88
CA THR A 7 29.25 9.10 -18.43
C THR A 7 29.15 8.14 -19.59
N PRO A 8 30.27 7.49 -20.03
CA PRO A 8 30.23 6.54 -21.13
C PRO A 8 29.47 5.28 -20.78
N LEU A 9 28.78 4.71 -21.78
CA LEU A 9 28.14 3.41 -21.67
C LEU A 9 29.16 2.31 -21.97
N VAL A 10 29.23 1.30 -21.12
CA VAL A 10 30.05 0.12 -21.29
C VAL A 10 29.19 -1.13 -21.37
N PHE A 11 29.64 -2.11 -22.13
CA PHE A 11 28.94 -3.39 -22.27
C PHE A 11 29.21 -4.27 -21.05
N HIS A 12 28.14 -4.79 -20.45
CA HIS A 12 28.16 -5.68 -19.30
C HIS A 12 27.79 -7.11 -19.73
N PRO A 13 28.78 -7.96 -20.09
CA PRO A 13 28.49 -9.32 -20.57
C PRO A 13 27.86 -10.21 -19.50
N ASP A 14 28.06 -9.92 -18.24
CA ASP A 14 27.50 -10.64 -17.10
C ASP A 14 25.98 -10.48 -16.93
N ILE A 15 25.36 -9.51 -17.61
CA ILE A 15 23.90 -9.28 -17.60
C ILE A 15 23.22 -10.08 -18.72
N VAL A 16 23.91 -10.37 -19.80
CA VAL A 16 23.34 -11.05 -20.97
C VAL A 16 22.68 -12.38 -20.61
N PRO A 17 23.27 -13.25 -19.75
CA PRO A 17 22.61 -14.48 -19.32
C PRO A 17 21.25 -14.25 -18.64
N ASP A 18 21.09 -13.20 -17.85
CA ASP A 18 19.81 -12.90 -17.18
C ASP A 18 18.72 -12.56 -18.20
N ILE A 19 19.06 -11.75 -19.20
CA ILE A 19 18.15 -11.36 -20.28
C ILE A 19 17.76 -12.61 -21.10
N LEU A 20 18.75 -13.44 -21.48
CA LEU A 20 18.51 -14.69 -22.23
C LEU A 20 17.59 -15.63 -21.43
N HIS A 21 17.87 -15.81 -20.16
CA HIS A 21 17.06 -16.66 -19.27
C HIS A 21 15.61 -16.21 -19.23
N TYR A 22 15.36 -14.90 -19.14
CA TYR A 22 14.00 -14.35 -19.14
C TYR A 22 13.27 -14.59 -20.48
N PHE A 23 13.98 -14.44 -21.61
CA PHE A 23 13.41 -14.74 -22.92
C PHE A 23 13.07 -16.23 -23.09
N ASP A 24 13.90 -17.12 -22.57
CA ASP A 24 13.68 -18.56 -22.62
C ASP A 24 12.52 -19.00 -21.72
N THR A 25 12.54 -18.56 -20.46
CA THR A 25 11.61 -19.07 -19.42
C THR A 25 10.23 -18.40 -19.43
N VAL A 26 10.15 -17.11 -19.79
CA VAL A 26 8.90 -16.32 -19.72
C VAL A 26 8.31 -16.09 -21.10
N PHE A 27 9.12 -15.72 -22.07
CA PHE A 27 8.62 -15.46 -23.43
C PHE A 27 8.64 -16.70 -24.34
N HIS A 28 9.36 -17.76 -23.96
CA HIS A 28 9.52 -18.99 -24.74
C HIS A 28 9.94 -18.75 -26.20
N ARG A 29 10.89 -17.83 -26.41
CA ARG A 29 11.40 -17.42 -27.72
C ARG A 29 12.83 -16.95 -27.65
N GLU A 30 13.52 -16.96 -28.79
CA GLU A 30 14.86 -16.39 -28.89
C GLU A 30 14.89 -14.88 -28.63
N MET A 31 15.95 -14.44 -27.96
CA MET A 31 16.16 -13.02 -27.69
C MET A 31 16.52 -12.28 -28.98
N PRO A 32 15.77 -11.23 -29.38
CA PRO A 32 16.16 -10.37 -30.48
C PRO A 32 17.50 -9.66 -30.21
N ALA A 33 18.36 -9.55 -31.23
CA ALA A 33 19.68 -8.93 -31.09
C ALA A 33 19.64 -7.47 -30.56
N CYS A 34 18.54 -6.74 -30.79
CA CYS A 34 18.36 -5.39 -30.27
C CYS A 34 18.31 -5.33 -28.75
N ASN A 35 17.92 -6.41 -28.06
CA ASN A 35 17.86 -6.47 -26.59
C ASN A 35 19.26 -6.49 -25.94
N LEU A 36 20.31 -6.82 -26.68
CA LEU A 36 21.69 -6.67 -26.20
C LEU A 36 22.03 -5.22 -25.79
N ARG A 37 21.29 -4.23 -26.31
CA ARG A 37 21.45 -2.83 -25.90
C ARG A 37 21.15 -2.60 -24.42
N GLN A 38 20.34 -3.46 -23.80
CA GLN A 38 20.02 -3.38 -22.37
C GLN A 38 21.22 -3.72 -21.48
N ALA A 39 22.23 -4.41 -22.02
CA ALA A 39 23.50 -4.67 -21.34
C ALA A 39 24.53 -3.52 -21.43
N TYR A 40 24.19 -2.41 -22.06
CA TYR A 40 25.03 -1.21 -22.04
C TYR A 40 24.59 -0.30 -20.91
N LEU A 41 25.42 -0.19 -19.87
CA LEU A 41 25.17 0.61 -18.68
C LEU A 41 26.28 1.64 -18.46
N PRO A 42 26.03 2.70 -17.66
CA PRO A 42 27.03 3.68 -17.31
C PRO A 42 28.27 3.05 -16.68
N GLN A 43 29.46 3.53 -17.09
CA GLN A 43 30.72 3.03 -16.55
C GLN A 43 30.78 3.19 -15.03
N GLY A 44 31.19 2.14 -14.32
CA GLY A 44 31.32 2.15 -12.86
C GLY A 44 30.00 2.14 -12.09
N CYS A 45 28.86 1.87 -12.75
CA CYS A 45 27.58 1.79 -12.07
C CYS A 45 27.48 0.53 -11.18
N THR A 46 26.66 0.64 -10.16
CA THR A 46 26.12 -0.53 -9.43
C THR A 46 24.92 -1.06 -10.21
N VAL A 47 25.01 -2.30 -10.66
CA VAL A 47 23.96 -2.95 -11.44
C VAL A 47 22.87 -3.52 -10.52
N PHE A 48 21.61 -3.24 -10.86
CA PHE A 48 20.41 -3.82 -10.24
C PHE A 48 19.87 -4.91 -11.17
N ARG A 49 20.10 -6.18 -10.83
CA ARG A 49 19.64 -7.31 -11.63
C ARG A 49 18.13 -7.46 -11.55
N ASN A 50 17.49 -7.70 -12.69
CA ASN A 50 16.04 -7.72 -12.82
C ASN A 50 15.51 -9.16 -13.10
N PRO A 51 15.09 -9.91 -12.08
CA PRO A 51 14.56 -11.26 -12.29
C PRO A 51 13.10 -11.27 -12.79
N VAL A 52 12.42 -10.11 -12.79
CA VAL A 52 11.01 -9.98 -13.20
C VAL A 52 10.84 -9.29 -14.55
N GLY A 53 11.94 -9.09 -15.29
CA GLY A 53 11.95 -8.45 -16.60
C GLY A 53 13.30 -8.55 -17.29
N THR A 54 13.42 -7.91 -18.45
CA THR A 54 14.66 -7.96 -19.26
C THR A 54 15.60 -6.78 -19.03
N ALA A 55 15.07 -5.63 -18.59
CA ALA A 55 15.87 -4.43 -18.46
C ALA A 55 16.45 -4.31 -17.04
N PRO A 56 17.77 -4.32 -16.86
CA PRO A 56 18.39 -4.05 -15.56
C PRO A 56 18.16 -2.60 -15.13
N GLY A 57 18.19 -2.35 -13.83
CA GLY A 57 18.40 -1.01 -13.30
C GLY A 57 19.88 -0.77 -12.99
N CYS A 58 20.24 0.47 -12.68
CA CYS A 58 21.56 0.77 -12.15
C CYS A 58 21.60 2.09 -11.38
N ALA A 59 22.63 2.25 -10.55
CA ALA A 59 22.98 3.51 -9.90
C ALA A 59 24.43 3.87 -10.18
N PHE A 60 24.72 5.14 -10.43
CA PHE A 60 26.08 5.66 -10.66
C PHE A 60 26.21 7.09 -10.17
N THR A 61 27.42 7.51 -9.85
CA THR A 61 27.68 8.89 -9.42
C THR A 61 28.48 9.61 -10.50
N ALA A 62 27.99 10.77 -10.93
CA ALA A 62 28.67 11.65 -11.87
C ALA A 62 28.45 13.10 -11.46
N CYS A 63 29.50 13.93 -11.57
CA CYS A 63 29.44 15.35 -11.21
C CYS A 63 28.93 15.62 -9.77
N GLY A 64 29.20 14.72 -8.81
CA GLY A 64 28.75 14.84 -7.43
C GLY A 64 27.26 14.49 -7.22
N VAL A 65 26.57 14.01 -8.25
CA VAL A 65 25.16 13.59 -8.18
C VAL A 65 25.06 12.08 -8.38
N THR A 66 24.31 11.42 -7.52
CA THR A 66 23.94 10.02 -7.70
C THR A 66 22.69 9.92 -8.57
N ALA A 67 22.84 9.31 -9.73
CA ALA A 67 21.76 9.03 -10.66
C ALA A 67 21.34 7.57 -10.57
N VAL A 68 20.02 7.33 -10.59
CA VAL A 68 19.41 6.00 -10.60
C VAL A 68 18.59 5.83 -11.87
N LEU A 69 18.79 4.73 -12.56
CA LEU A 69 18.01 4.35 -13.75
C LEU A 69 17.22 3.08 -13.45
N LEU A 70 15.91 3.15 -13.63
CA LEU A 70 14.99 2.02 -13.45
C LEU A 70 14.19 1.79 -14.72
N PRO A 71 13.73 0.53 -14.98
CA PRO A 71 12.86 0.23 -16.12
C PRO A 71 11.53 1.00 -16.07
N GLY A 72 10.97 1.27 -17.26
CA GLY A 72 9.69 1.95 -17.38
C GLY A 72 8.46 1.06 -17.09
N VAL A 73 8.61 -0.26 -17.05
CA VAL A 73 7.54 -1.20 -16.74
C VAL A 73 7.24 -1.16 -15.23
N PRO A 74 5.99 -0.86 -14.80
CA PRO A 74 5.69 -0.63 -13.37
C PRO A 74 6.04 -1.78 -12.44
N SER A 75 5.84 -3.04 -12.85
CA SER A 75 6.18 -4.23 -12.07
C SER A 75 7.69 -4.39 -11.87
N GLU A 76 8.48 -4.18 -12.94
CA GLU A 76 9.94 -4.21 -12.90
C GLU A 76 10.49 -3.07 -12.03
N CYS A 77 9.98 -1.85 -12.26
CA CYS A 77 10.37 -0.66 -11.50
C CYS A 77 10.15 -0.85 -10.00
N ARG A 78 8.97 -1.35 -9.60
CA ARG A 78 8.64 -1.62 -8.19
C ARG A 78 9.57 -2.65 -7.58
N TYR A 79 9.76 -3.78 -8.27
CA TYR A 79 10.65 -4.84 -7.79
C TYR A 79 12.07 -4.31 -7.55
N LEU A 80 12.63 -3.60 -8.53
CA LEU A 80 14.00 -3.06 -8.41
C LEU A 80 14.09 -1.94 -7.37
N ALA A 81 13.04 -1.14 -7.19
CA ALA A 81 13.01 -0.13 -6.13
C ALA A 81 13.07 -0.79 -4.75
N GLU A 82 12.24 -1.79 -4.51
CA GLU A 82 12.14 -2.46 -3.19
C GLU A 82 13.38 -3.32 -2.87
N HIS A 83 13.89 -4.08 -3.85
CA HIS A 83 14.92 -5.09 -3.59
C HIS A 83 16.35 -4.65 -3.88
N CYS A 84 16.53 -3.56 -4.65
CA CYS A 84 17.86 -3.08 -5.06
C CYS A 84 18.11 -1.63 -4.66
N LEU A 85 17.19 -0.71 -5.03
CA LEU A 85 17.41 0.72 -4.80
C LEU A 85 17.35 1.08 -3.32
N LEU A 86 16.32 0.66 -2.58
CA LEU A 86 16.23 0.97 -1.15
C LEU A 86 17.45 0.46 -0.37
N PRO A 87 17.89 -0.81 -0.50
CA PRO A 87 19.12 -1.27 0.14
C PRO A 87 20.41 -0.55 -0.32
N TYR A 88 20.43 -0.06 -1.56
CA TYR A 88 21.54 0.75 -2.07
C TYR A 88 21.57 2.12 -1.37
N LEU A 89 20.43 2.79 -1.23
CA LEU A 89 20.32 4.09 -0.56
C LEU A 89 20.63 4.00 0.93
N GLU A 90 20.17 2.96 1.60
CA GLU A 90 20.50 2.68 3.01
C GLU A 90 22.02 2.60 3.24
N ARG A 91 22.74 1.92 2.33
CA ARG A 91 24.20 1.82 2.40
C ARG A 91 24.92 3.15 2.12
N LEU A 92 24.36 4.00 1.27
CA LEU A 92 24.96 5.31 0.96
C LEU A 92 24.89 6.27 2.15
N HIS A 93 23.80 6.25 2.89
CA HIS A 93 23.54 7.25 3.92
C HIS A 93 23.88 6.77 5.33
N GLY A 94 24.13 5.47 5.55
CA GLY A 94 24.42 4.90 6.87
C GLY A 94 23.29 5.10 7.90
N GLN A 95 22.08 5.43 7.40
CA GLN A 95 20.88 5.63 8.20
C GLN A 95 19.70 4.93 7.53
N VAL A 96 18.77 4.46 8.33
CA VAL A 96 17.49 3.91 7.88
C VAL A 96 16.35 4.88 8.15
N ILE A 97 15.30 4.79 7.33
CA ILE A 97 14.04 5.49 7.54
C ILE A 97 12.97 4.43 7.77
N ARG A 98 12.20 4.60 8.85
CA ARG A 98 11.00 3.81 9.11
C ARG A 98 9.80 4.73 9.24
N SER A 99 8.65 4.22 8.83
CA SER A 99 7.41 4.97 8.90
C SER A 99 6.25 4.09 9.33
N HIS A 100 5.27 4.73 9.97
CA HIS A 100 3.96 4.16 10.29
C HIS A 100 2.86 4.99 9.65
N ASP A 101 1.90 4.31 9.06
CA ASP A 101 0.65 4.89 8.57
C ASP A 101 -0.44 4.71 9.63
N LEU A 102 -0.89 5.82 10.20
CA LEU A 102 -1.93 5.86 11.21
C LEU A 102 -3.25 6.21 10.56
N ARG A 103 -4.23 5.32 10.61
CA ARG A 103 -5.51 5.46 9.93
C ARG A 103 -6.61 5.96 10.87
N ILE A 104 -7.26 7.07 10.49
CA ILE A 104 -8.25 7.79 11.30
C ILE A 104 -9.58 7.81 10.57
N PHE A 105 -10.65 7.46 11.27
CA PHE A 105 -12.00 7.51 10.76
C PHE A 105 -12.92 8.33 11.67
N GLY A 106 -13.84 9.10 11.06
CA GLY A 106 -14.82 9.89 11.80
C GLY A 106 -14.38 11.28 12.22
N LEU A 107 -13.17 11.70 11.81
CA LEU A 107 -12.67 13.09 11.94
C LEU A 107 -12.30 13.65 10.57
N THR A 108 -12.45 14.96 10.42
CA THR A 108 -11.94 15.69 9.25
C THR A 108 -10.48 16.10 9.47
N GLU A 109 -9.74 16.37 8.39
CA GLU A 109 -8.34 16.81 8.47
C GLU A 109 -8.15 18.05 9.39
N PRO A 110 -8.99 19.11 9.31
CA PRO A 110 -8.88 20.23 10.24
C PRO A 110 -9.06 19.85 11.72
N GLN A 111 -9.97 18.91 12.03
CA GLN A 111 -10.16 18.42 13.39
C GLN A 111 -8.94 17.62 13.89
N VAL A 112 -8.33 16.82 13.03
CA VAL A 112 -7.09 16.10 13.36
C VAL A 112 -5.95 17.11 13.58
N GLN A 113 -5.84 18.14 12.74
CA GLN A 113 -4.85 19.20 12.90
C GLN A 113 -5.05 19.96 14.22
N GLU A 114 -6.27 20.29 14.60
CA GLU A 114 -6.57 20.97 15.87
C GLU A 114 -6.14 20.12 17.08
N LEU A 115 -6.48 18.82 17.06
CA LEU A 115 -6.15 17.89 18.15
C LEU A 115 -4.66 17.62 18.32
N LEU A 116 -3.89 17.72 17.22
CA LEU A 116 -2.48 17.32 17.17
C LEU A 116 -1.53 18.47 16.80
N ASN A 117 -2.00 19.71 16.76
CA ASN A 117 -1.25 20.86 16.23
C ASN A 117 0.16 21.02 16.82
N ASP A 118 0.31 20.76 18.11
CA ASP A 118 1.59 20.80 18.83
C ASP A 118 2.47 19.56 18.60
N LEU A 119 1.91 18.49 18.02
CA LEU A 119 2.61 17.25 17.67
C LEU A 119 2.96 17.17 16.19
N LEU A 120 2.27 17.94 15.33
CA LEU A 120 2.56 18.00 13.91
C LEU A 120 3.85 18.79 13.70
N HIS A 121 4.92 18.11 13.41
CA HIS A 121 6.21 18.72 13.14
C HIS A 121 6.92 18.04 11.98
N GLN A 122 7.79 18.80 11.36
CA GLN A 122 8.67 18.36 10.31
C GLN A 122 10.10 18.69 10.74
N GLU A 123 10.69 17.78 11.49
CA GLU A 123 12.10 17.82 11.81
C GLU A 123 12.85 16.94 10.81
N GLU A 124 14.17 17.13 10.66
CA GLU A 124 14.96 16.36 9.70
C GLU A 124 14.89 14.85 9.94
N ASP A 125 14.80 14.43 11.21
CA ASP A 125 14.86 13.04 11.63
C ASP A 125 13.55 12.48 12.18
N LEU A 126 12.50 13.27 12.33
CA LEU A 126 11.18 12.86 12.83
C LEU A 126 10.09 13.73 12.21
N THR A 127 9.17 13.12 11.48
CA THR A 127 8.05 13.84 10.86
C THR A 127 6.73 13.19 11.21
N LEU A 128 5.72 14.03 11.47
CA LEU A 128 4.31 13.63 11.58
C LEU A 128 3.48 14.57 10.71
N ALA A 129 2.88 14.05 9.65
CA ALA A 129 2.10 14.83 8.69
C ALA A 129 0.75 14.20 8.39
N PRO A 130 -0.36 14.98 8.35
CA PRO A 130 -1.67 14.51 7.96
C PRO A 130 -1.82 14.49 6.43
N TYR A 131 -2.59 13.52 5.95
CA TYR A 131 -3.02 13.40 4.56
C TYR A 131 -4.50 13.07 4.52
N ALA A 132 -5.26 13.83 3.73
CA ALA A 132 -6.67 13.52 3.48
C ALA A 132 -6.77 12.40 2.44
N ASP A 133 -7.63 11.43 2.71
CA ASP A 133 -8.04 10.38 1.79
C ASP A 133 -9.57 10.39 1.65
N THR A 134 -10.12 9.64 0.73
CA THR A 134 -11.57 9.61 0.50
C THR A 134 -12.32 9.05 1.72
N GLY A 135 -12.88 9.93 2.54
CA GLY A 135 -13.65 9.59 3.74
C GLY A 135 -12.83 9.24 4.99
N GLU A 136 -11.52 9.37 4.93
CA GLU A 136 -10.59 9.04 6.02
C GLU A 136 -9.49 10.11 6.11
N VAL A 137 -8.77 10.12 7.21
CA VAL A 137 -7.52 10.87 7.36
C VAL A 137 -6.42 9.89 7.73
N SER A 138 -5.27 10.00 7.09
CA SER A 138 -4.08 9.27 7.50
C SER A 138 -3.03 10.22 8.07
N LEU A 139 -2.29 9.76 9.08
CA LEU A 139 -1.09 10.43 9.56
C LEU A 139 0.11 9.57 9.17
N HIS A 140 1.07 10.17 8.51
CA HIS A 140 2.34 9.54 8.22
C HIS A 140 3.38 9.95 9.27
N LEU A 141 3.76 9.00 10.11
CA LEU A 141 4.81 9.16 11.11
C LEU A 141 6.08 8.50 10.59
N SER A 142 7.15 9.26 10.40
CA SER A 142 8.42 8.70 9.96
C SER A 142 9.59 9.17 10.82
N ALA A 143 10.58 8.30 11.00
CA ALA A 143 11.81 8.62 11.69
C ALA A 143 13.03 8.13 10.90
N ARG A 144 14.13 8.87 11.04
CA ARG A 144 15.44 8.53 10.53
C ARG A 144 16.39 8.24 11.70
N ALA A 145 17.11 7.14 11.65
CA ALA A 145 18.10 6.78 12.68
C ALA A 145 19.16 5.79 12.13
N ALA A 146 20.07 5.35 12.99
CA ALA A 146 21.15 4.42 12.63
C ALA A 146 20.63 3.02 12.24
N ASP A 147 19.53 2.59 12.85
CA ASP A 147 18.90 1.29 12.62
C ASP A 147 17.39 1.33 12.91
N ASP A 148 16.69 0.24 12.61
CA ASP A 148 15.25 0.09 12.79
C ASP A 148 14.83 0.30 14.24
N ALA A 149 15.57 -0.27 15.19
CA ALA A 149 15.26 -0.17 16.61
C ALA A 149 15.35 1.28 17.13
N ALA A 150 16.31 2.03 16.62
CA ALA A 150 16.47 3.45 16.93
C ALA A 150 15.34 4.30 16.29
N CYS A 151 14.88 3.96 15.09
CA CYS A 151 13.71 4.60 14.47
C CYS A 151 12.45 4.36 15.32
N GLU A 152 12.17 3.13 15.70
CA GLU A 152 11.02 2.76 16.53
C GLU A 152 11.08 3.46 17.91
N ALA A 153 12.24 3.46 18.56
CA ALA A 153 12.41 4.13 19.83
C ALA A 153 12.17 5.65 19.75
N ARG A 154 12.52 6.27 18.62
CA ARG A 154 12.27 7.70 18.36
C ARG A 154 10.80 7.99 18.11
N MET A 155 10.09 7.14 17.38
CA MET A 155 8.66 7.29 17.08
C MET A 155 7.74 6.96 18.25
N ALA A 156 8.13 6.03 19.11
CA ALA A 156 7.28 5.46 20.17
C ALA A 156 6.60 6.51 21.08
N PRO A 157 7.29 7.53 21.61
CA PRO A 157 6.66 8.54 22.48
C PRO A 157 5.57 9.32 21.73
N LEU A 158 5.85 9.73 20.49
CA LEU A 158 4.93 10.48 19.65
C LEU A 158 3.72 9.64 19.26
N LEU A 159 3.95 8.39 18.87
CA LEU A 159 2.90 7.43 18.57
C LEU A 159 1.98 7.17 19.77
N ALA A 160 2.53 7.05 20.98
CA ALA A 160 1.75 6.87 22.20
C ALA A 160 0.85 8.08 22.48
N GLU A 161 1.37 9.29 22.30
CA GLU A 161 0.61 10.52 22.53
C GLU A 161 -0.48 10.73 21.46
N VAL A 162 -0.18 10.45 20.19
CA VAL A 162 -1.17 10.45 19.10
C VAL A 162 -2.31 9.47 19.39
N ARG A 163 -1.99 8.23 19.80
CA ARG A 163 -2.99 7.23 20.20
C ARG A 163 -3.85 7.68 21.36
N ARG A 164 -3.24 8.32 22.35
CA ARG A 164 -3.97 8.84 23.52
C ARG A 164 -4.97 9.93 23.14
N ARG A 165 -4.60 10.87 22.25
CA ARG A 165 -5.45 11.98 21.86
C ARG A 165 -6.57 11.57 20.90
N LEU A 166 -6.26 10.72 19.94
CA LEU A 166 -7.23 10.27 18.94
C LEU A 166 -8.17 9.18 19.48
N GLY A 167 -7.74 8.38 20.45
CA GLY A 167 -8.55 7.32 21.06
C GLY A 167 -9.14 6.38 20.01
N SER A 168 -10.47 6.21 20.02
CA SER A 168 -11.19 5.32 19.12
C SER A 168 -11.26 5.80 17.66
N TYR A 169 -10.93 7.05 17.37
CA TYR A 169 -10.85 7.55 16.00
C TYR A 169 -9.66 6.95 15.24
N LEU A 170 -8.57 6.61 15.94
CA LEU A 170 -7.45 5.87 15.36
C LEU A 170 -7.79 4.38 15.30
N TYR A 171 -8.26 3.93 14.15
CA TYR A 171 -8.75 2.56 13.99
C TYR A 171 -7.66 1.55 13.58
N GLY A 172 -6.53 1.99 13.07
CA GLY A 172 -5.46 1.10 12.62
C GLY A 172 -4.10 1.79 12.48
N THR A 173 -3.06 0.98 12.58
CA THR A 173 -1.66 1.35 12.28
C THR A 173 -1.14 0.32 11.29
N ASP A 174 -0.58 0.78 10.17
CA ASP A 174 -0.04 -0.06 9.10
C ASP A 174 -1.05 -1.08 8.57
N VAL A 175 -2.30 -0.64 8.43
CA VAL A 175 -3.39 -1.43 7.84
C VAL A 175 -3.79 -0.83 6.49
N SER A 176 -4.26 -1.68 5.57
CA SER A 176 -4.67 -1.24 4.24
C SER A 176 -5.96 -0.41 4.25
N GLY A 177 -6.82 -0.57 5.27
CA GLY A 177 -8.07 0.17 5.41
C GLY A 177 -9.01 -0.39 6.46
N LEU A 178 -10.23 0.16 6.51
CA LEU A 178 -11.28 -0.24 7.44
C LEU A 178 -11.68 -1.71 7.28
N GLU A 179 -11.71 -2.22 6.04
CA GLU A 179 -12.06 -3.61 5.74
C GLU A 179 -11.10 -4.61 6.39
N GLU A 180 -9.80 -4.36 6.33
CA GLU A 180 -8.82 -5.22 6.98
C GLU A 180 -8.98 -5.20 8.50
N THR A 181 -9.17 -4.02 9.07
CA THR A 181 -9.37 -3.86 10.51
C THR A 181 -10.66 -4.56 10.96
N ALA A 182 -11.76 -4.41 10.22
CA ALA A 182 -13.03 -5.08 10.51
C ALA A 182 -12.88 -6.61 10.50
N LEU A 183 -12.24 -7.17 9.47
CA LEU A 183 -11.99 -8.61 9.37
C LEU A 183 -11.12 -9.12 10.53
N ARG A 184 -10.03 -8.42 10.86
CA ARG A 184 -9.14 -8.79 11.98
C ARG A 184 -9.88 -8.75 13.32
N LEU A 185 -10.72 -7.74 13.56
CA LEU A 185 -11.51 -7.62 14.79
C LEU A 185 -12.54 -8.74 14.92
N CYS A 186 -13.24 -9.08 13.83
CA CYS A 186 -14.18 -10.20 13.82
C CYS A 186 -13.46 -11.52 14.06
N GLN A 187 -12.35 -11.77 13.38
CA GLN A 187 -11.55 -12.97 13.55
C GLN A 187 -11.04 -13.14 14.99
N ALA A 188 -10.53 -12.05 15.60
CA ALA A 188 -10.06 -12.07 16.98
C ALA A 188 -11.16 -12.38 18.00
N ARG A 189 -12.43 -12.13 17.65
CA ARG A 189 -13.60 -12.42 18.48
C ARG A 189 -14.35 -13.70 18.09
N GLY A 190 -13.87 -14.43 17.09
CA GLY A 190 -14.55 -15.62 16.57
C GLY A 190 -15.88 -15.31 15.88
N LEU A 191 -16.05 -14.07 15.38
CA LEU A 191 -17.26 -13.62 14.69
C LEU A 191 -17.13 -13.80 13.18
N THR A 192 -18.27 -14.03 12.54
CA THR A 192 -18.39 -14.04 11.08
C THR A 192 -19.18 -12.82 10.60
N LEU A 193 -18.95 -12.43 9.34
CA LEU A 193 -19.62 -11.32 8.67
C LEU A 193 -20.36 -11.80 7.43
N SER A 194 -21.52 -11.21 7.19
CA SER A 194 -22.23 -11.26 5.90
C SER A 194 -22.75 -9.86 5.57
N ALA A 195 -22.91 -9.55 4.29
CA ALA A 195 -23.40 -8.25 3.84
C ALA A 195 -24.69 -8.38 3.04
N ALA A 196 -25.63 -7.45 3.27
CA ALA A 196 -26.77 -7.22 2.39
C ALA A 196 -26.67 -5.79 1.85
N GLU A 197 -26.48 -5.66 0.55
CA GLU A 197 -26.19 -4.38 -0.10
C GLU A 197 -27.30 -3.98 -1.07
N SER A 198 -27.55 -2.68 -1.21
CA SER A 198 -28.49 -2.12 -2.18
C SER A 198 -27.76 -1.12 -3.08
N CYS A 199 -27.72 0.17 -2.70
CA CYS A 199 -27.09 1.24 -3.52
C CYS A 199 -25.59 1.06 -3.73
N THR A 200 -24.88 0.40 -2.83
CA THR A 200 -23.46 0.09 -2.93
C THR A 200 -23.15 -0.99 -3.97
N GLY A 201 -24.17 -1.76 -4.42
CA GLY A 201 -24.06 -2.68 -5.55
C GLY A 201 -23.05 -3.83 -5.36
N GLY A 202 -22.70 -4.20 -4.13
CA GLY A 202 -21.69 -5.21 -3.82
C GLY A 202 -20.32 -4.65 -3.47
N LEU A 203 -20.17 -3.34 -3.31
CA LEU A 203 -18.89 -2.71 -3.03
C LEU A 203 -18.32 -3.10 -1.66
N ILE A 204 -19.16 -3.26 -0.64
CA ILE A 204 -18.72 -3.71 0.70
C ILE A 204 -18.17 -5.13 0.61
N ALA A 205 -18.90 -6.04 -0.02
CA ALA A 205 -18.45 -7.40 -0.24
C ALA A 205 -17.15 -7.45 -1.06
N LYS A 206 -17.03 -6.61 -2.11
CA LYS A 206 -15.83 -6.48 -2.93
C LYS A 206 -14.63 -6.04 -2.09
N ARG A 207 -14.76 -4.97 -1.30
CA ARG A 207 -13.68 -4.47 -0.45
C ARG A 207 -13.23 -5.50 0.60
N LEU A 208 -14.17 -6.21 1.22
CA LEU A 208 -13.84 -7.28 2.18
C LEU A 208 -13.11 -8.45 1.50
N THR A 209 -13.56 -8.86 0.30
CA THR A 209 -12.96 -9.99 -0.42
C THR A 209 -11.60 -9.66 -1.07
N ASP A 210 -11.22 -8.39 -1.16
CA ASP A 210 -9.89 -7.97 -1.61
C ASP A 210 -8.80 -8.27 -0.57
N ILE A 211 -9.19 -8.45 0.68
CA ILE A 211 -8.26 -8.76 1.77
C ILE A 211 -7.91 -10.26 1.76
N PRO A 212 -6.63 -10.64 1.65
CA PRO A 212 -6.22 -12.03 1.72
C PRO A 212 -6.67 -12.71 3.00
N GLY A 213 -7.28 -13.89 2.88
CA GLY A 213 -7.80 -14.66 4.02
C GLY A 213 -9.20 -14.23 4.50
N ALA A 214 -9.87 -13.29 3.83
CA ALA A 214 -11.21 -12.82 4.18
C ALA A 214 -12.26 -13.94 4.35
N SER A 215 -12.13 -15.06 3.61
CA SER A 215 -13.04 -16.20 3.67
C SER A 215 -13.13 -16.89 5.03
N GLN A 216 -12.20 -16.66 5.92
CA GLN A 216 -12.24 -17.16 7.30
C GLN A 216 -13.28 -16.42 8.15
N THR A 217 -13.66 -15.22 7.73
CA THR A 217 -14.54 -14.31 8.49
C THR A 217 -15.75 -13.87 7.68
N PHE A 218 -15.57 -13.49 6.43
CA PHE A 218 -16.64 -13.06 5.55
C PHE A 218 -17.26 -14.25 4.81
N LEU A 219 -18.52 -14.56 5.13
CA LEU A 219 -19.22 -15.73 4.57
C LEU A 219 -19.85 -15.46 3.19
N GLY A 220 -20.10 -14.19 2.87
CA GLY A 220 -20.72 -13.81 1.61
C GLY A 220 -21.64 -12.61 1.73
N GLY A 221 -22.26 -12.22 0.61
CA GLY A 221 -23.18 -11.09 0.57
C GLY A 221 -24.25 -11.24 -0.50
N VAL A 222 -25.32 -10.46 -0.35
CA VAL A 222 -26.43 -10.37 -1.30
C VAL A 222 -26.55 -8.93 -1.78
N VAL A 223 -26.57 -8.73 -3.10
CA VAL A 223 -26.93 -7.45 -3.69
C VAL A 223 -28.44 -7.41 -3.89
N SER A 224 -29.16 -6.78 -2.95
CA SER A 224 -30.62 -6.68 -2.89
C SER A 224 -31.10 -5.39 -3.53
N TYR A 225 -30.82 -5.18 -4.82
CA TYR A 225 -31.09 -3.91 -5.50
C TYR A 225 -32.56 -3.65 -5.74
N THR A 226 -33.36 -4.71 -5.99
CA THR A 226 -34.80 -4.58 -6.22
C THR A 226 -35.63 -5.00 -5.00
N ASN A 227 -36.86 -4.44 -4.85
CA ASN A 227 -37.77 -4.84 -3.80
C ASN A 227 -38.12 -6.34 -3.82
N ALA A 228 -38.18 -6.93 -5.01
CA ALA A 228 -38.41 -8.37 -5.15
C ALA A 228 -37.27 -9.18 -4.50
N VAL A 229 -36.00 -8.81 -4.70
CA VAL A 229 -34.87 -9.48 -4.05
C VAL A 229 -34.88 -9.25 -2.54
N LYS A 230 -35.19 -8.02 -2.07
CA LYS A 230 -35.33 -7.72 -0.65
C LYS A 230 -36.38 -8.61 0.03
N GLN A 231 -37.52 -8.81 -0.61
CA GLN A 231 -38.61 -9.65 -0.07
C GLN A 231 -38.26 -11.14 -0.12
N HIS A 232 -37.83 -11.65 -1.30
CA HIS A 232 -37.69 -13.08 -1.50
C HIS A 232 -36.38 -13.67 -0.92
N VAL A 233 -35.30 -12.90 -0.91
CA VAL A 233 -33.98 -13.39 -0.45
C VAL A 233 -33.69 -12.96 0.98
N LEU A 234 -34.00 -11.70 1.34
CA LEU A 234 -33.76 -11.18 2.68
C LEU A 234 -34.95 -11.25 3.60
N GLY A 235 -36.14 -11.66 3.12
CA GLY A 235 -37.34 -11.78 3.93
C GLY A 235 -37.93 -10.44 4.41
N VAL A 236 -37.59 -9.32 3.75
CA VAL A 236 -38.11 -7.99 4.13
C VAL A 236 -39.62 -7.95 3.87
N PRO A 237 -40.47 -7.67 4.89
CA PRO A 237 -41.91 -7.59 4.73
C PRO A 237 -42.33 -6.51 3.71
N ALA A 238 -43.28 -6.83 2.84
CA ALA A 238 -43.80 -5.88 1.85
C ALA A 238 -44.30 -4.57 2.49
N SER A 239 -44.96 -4.67 3.64
CA SER A 239 -45.46 -3.52 4.39
C SER A 239 -44.37 -2.52 4.82
N LEU A 240 -43.18 -2.99 5.11
CA LEU A 240 -42.04 -2.09 5.42
C LEU A 240 -41.58 -1.33 4.20
N LEU A 241 -41.49 -2.01 3.06
CA LEU A 241 -41.10 -1.39 1.80
C LEU A 241 -42.14 -0.39 1.30
N GLU A 242 -43.44 -0.66 1.53
CA GLU A 242 -44.57 0.25 1.22
C GLU A 242 -44.53 1.49 2.12
N THR A 243 -44.25 1.31 3.43
CA THR A 243 -44.28 2.39 4.41
C THR A 243 -43.00 3.28 4.33
N TYR A 244 -41.83 2.70 4.21
CA TYR A 244 -40.54 3.38 4.35
C TYR A 244 -39.74 3.45 3.04
N GLY A 245 -40.25 2.85 1.97
CA GLY A 245 -39.56 2.81 0.68
C GLY A 245 -38.40 1.82 0.60
N ALA A 246 -37.65 1.89 -0.48
CA ALA A 246 -36.56 0.95 -0.79
C ALA A 246 -35.35 1.06 0.16
N GLU A 247 -35.28 2.11 0.97
CA GLU A 247 -34.19 2.39 1.94
C GLU A 247 -34.53 1.91 3.37
N ALA A 248 -35.64 1.16 3.54
CA ALA A 248 -35.99 0.60 4.84
C ALA A 248 -34.85 -0.27 5.38
N LEU A 249 -34.34 0.11 6.55
CA LEU A 249 -33.34 -0.68 7.27
C LEU A 249 -34.03 -1.81 8.02
N TRP A 250 -33.76 -3.05 7.66
CA TRP A 250 -34.19 -4.21 8.40
C TRP A 250 -33.05 -4.75 9.24
N VAL A 251 -33.15 -4.66 10.56
CA VAL A 251 -32.19 -5.25 11.50
C VAL A 251 -32.80 -6.52 12.07
N TYR A 252 -32.21 -7.66 11.77
CA TYR A 252 -32.51 -8.91 12.43
C TYR A 252 -31.63 -8.98 13.68
N ALA A 253 -32.23 -8.86 14.84
CA ALA A 253 -31.59 -9.19 16.10
C ALA A 253 -31.95 -10.64 16.43
N ASP A 254 -31.03 -11.56 16.25
CA ASP A 254 -31.14 -12.90 16.81
C ASP A 254 -30.96 -12.77 18.32
N GLY A 255 -32.08 -13.00 19.06
CA GLY A 255 -32.15 -12.88 20.52
C GLY A 255 -31.69 -14.14 21.22
N SER A 256 -30.48 -14.67 20.92
CA SER A 256 -29.83 -15.74 21.67
C SER A 256 -28.64 -15.25 22.46
#